data_8d474870623e5d0a32e868cd3ca2030e
#
_entry.id   8d474870623e5d0a32e868cd3ca2030e
#
_cell.length_a   1.000
_cell.length_b   1.000
_cell.length_c   1.000
_cell.angle_alpha   90.00
_cell.angle_beta   90.00
_cell.angle_gamma   90.00
#
_symmetry.space_group_name_H-M   'P 1'
#
loop_
_entity.id
_entity.type
_entity.pdbx_description
1 polymer ?
#
loop_
_entity_poly.entity_id
_entity_poly.type
_entity_poly.pdbx_seq_one_letter_code
_entity_poly.pdbx_strand_id
1 'polypeptide(L)'
;GRDFSELRPFDITWDPMGFSLSSLIIHTGRTSVICSVAIEEGVPRWRVGKGEGWLTAEYRLLPGSTPNRQSRELIKLSGRTQEIQRLISRSLRAVLDFSLLGEKTILVDCDVIQADAGTRTAAITGSWIALKRSLDFLVEKGQLPKNPLKGQVAAVSVGLLNGLALLDLDYNEDSRADVDLNIVMDAN
;
A
#
# COMPACT_ATOMS: atom_id res chain seq x y z
N GLY A 1 1.78 -27.94 6.44
CA GLY A 1 1.77 -26.55 6.85
C GLY A 1 2.89 -25.81 6.17
N ARG A 2 2.85 -24.50 6.17
CA ARG A 2 3.90 -23.61 5.65
C ARG A 2 5.11 -23.64 6.58
N ASP A 3 6.32 -23.52 6.03
CA ASP A 3 7.53 -23.31 6.83
C ASP A 3 7.50 -21.92 7.48
N PHE A 4 8.16 -21.72 8.63
CA PHE A 4 8.15 -20.41 9.33
C PHE A 4 8.81 -19.30 8.53
N SER A 5 9.71 -19.61 7.61
CA SER A 5 10.41 -18.65 6.73
C SER A 5 9.75 -18.51 5.36
N GLU A 6 8.62 -19.18 5.13
CA GLU A 6 7.93 -19.17 3.84
C GLU A 6 6.83 -18.11 3.80
N LEU A 7 6.79 -17.34 2.70
CA LEU A 7 5.68 -16.42 2.43
C LEU A 7 4.40 -17.19 2.11
N ARG A 8 3.26 -16.61 2.45
CA ARG A 8 1.96 -17.10 1.96
C ARG A 8 1.91 -16.99 0.43
N PRO A 9 1.04 -17.75 -0.26
CA PRO A 9 0.83 -17.61 -1.69
C PRO A 9 0.57 -16.15 -2.06
N PHE A 10 1.24 -15.69 -3.12
CA PHE A 10 1.17 -14.31 -3.60
C PHE A 10 0.67 -14.29 -5.04
N ASP A 11 -0.28 -13.40 -5.33
CA ASP A 11 -0.82 -13.21 -6.67
C ASP A 11 -1.30 -11.78 -6.88
N ILE A 12 -1.42 -11.35 -8.15
CA ILE A 12 -1.90 -10.04 -8.55
C ILE A 12 -2.96 -10.18 -9.63
N THR A 13 -4.15 -9.60 -9.38
CA THR A 13 -5.17 -9.38 -10.39
C THR A 13 -5.11 -7.93 -10.87
N TRP A 14 -4.88 -7.73 -12.16
CA TRP A 14 -4.70 -6.41 -12.75
C TRP A 14 -6.03 -5.75 -13.16
N ASP A 15 -6.03 -4.43 -13.12
CA ASP A 15 -7.05 -3.54 -13.68
C ASP A 15 -8.50 -3.80 -13.21
N PRO A 16 -8.74 -4.00 -11.89
CA PRO A 16 -10.09 -4.15 -11.37
C PRO A 16 -10.91 -2.84 -11.46
N MET A 17 -10.27 -1.69 -11.65
CA MET A 17 -10.89 -0.37 -11.71
C MET A 17 -10.53 0.33 -13.02
N GLY A 18 -11.51 0.51 -13.92
CA GLY A 18 -11.30 1.01 -15.29
C GLY A 18 -11.03 2.51 -15.43
N PHE A 19 -11.20 3.32 -14.36
CA PHE A 19 -11.00 4.78 -14.42
C PHE A 19 -9.76 5.24 -13.66
N SER A 20 -9.09 4.36 -12.92
CA SER A 20 -7.81 4.67 -12.29
C SER A 20 -6.69 4.66 -13.32
N LEU A 21 -5.62 5.39 -13.05
CA LEU A 21 -4.42 5.40 -13.90
C LEU A 21 -3.75 4.00 -13.93
N SER A 22 -3.76 3.33 -12.79
CA SER A 22 -3.43 1.92 -12.62
C SER A 22 -4.16 1.37 -11.41
N SER A 23 -4.59 0.13 -11.48
CA SER A 23 -5.15 -0.58 -10.33
C SER A 23 -4.77 -2.05 -10.35
N LEU A 24 -4.76 -2.65 -9.16
CA LEU A 24 -4.57 -4.08 -8.97
C LEU A 24 -5.27 -4.56 -7.70
N ILE A 25 -5.51 -5.86 -7.61
CA ILE A 25 -5.76 -6.54 -6.35
C ILE A 25 -4.51 -7.34 -6.02
N ILE A 26 -3.90 -7.06 -4.88
CA ILE A 26 -2.84 -7.89 -4.33
C ILE A 26 -3.45 -8.95 -3.42
N HIS A 27 -3.03 -10.20 -3.61
CA HIS A 27 -3.40 -11.33 -2.79
C HIS A 27 -2.17 -11.85 -2.05
N THR A 28 -2.24 -11.96 -0.71
CA THR A 28 -1.23 -12.62 0.14
C THR A 28 -1.96 -13.60 1.06
N GLY A 29 -1.87 -14.89 0.74
CA GLY A 29 -2.71 -15.90 1.34
C GLY A 29 -4.19 -15.57 1.13
N ARG A 30 -4.93 -15.38 2.21
CA ARG A 30 -6.35 -14.99 2.18
C ARG A 30 -6.57 -13.48 2.29
N THR A 31 -5.53 -12.69 2.49
CA THR A 31 -5.64 -11.24 2.47
C THR A 31 -5.74 -10.74 1.04
N SER A 32 -6.70 -9.86 0.77
CA SER A 32 -6.91 -9.23 -0.54
C SER A 32 -7.14 -7.74 -0.39
N VAL A 33 -6.34 -6.94 -1.10
CA VAL A 33 -6.39 -5.48 -1.06
C VAL A 33 -6.43 -4.93 -2.48
N ILE A 34 -7.43 -4.09 -2.79
CA ILE A 34 -7.42 -3.26 -4.00
C ILE A 34 -6.47 -2.09 -3.74
N CYS A 35 -5.52 -1.89 -4.66
CA CYS A 35 -4.67 -0.71 -4.69
C CYS A 35 -4.90 0.02 -6.01
N SER A 36 -5.21 1.31 -5.96
CA SER A 36 -5.37 2.14 -7.15
C SER A 36 -4.58 3.43 -7.05
N VAL A 37 -4.21 3.97 -8.20
CA VAL A 37 -3.44 5.21 -8.31
C VAL A 37 -4.15 6.17 -9.25
N ALA A 38 -4.34 7.41 -8.77
CA ALA A 38 -4.75 8.55 -9.57
C ALA A 38 -3.71 9.67 -9.44
N ILE A 39 -3.69 10.58 -10.41
CA ILE A 39 -2.84 11.77 -10.36
C ILE A 39 -3.69 12.99 -10.69
N GLU A 40 -3.55 14.01 -9.87
CA GLU A 40 -4.24 15.28 -10.02
C GLU A 40 -3.25 16.42 -10.22
N GLU A 41 -3.64 17.44 -10.99
CA GLU A 41 -2.88 18.66 -11.12
C GLU A 41 -2.96 19.47 -9.82
N GLY A 42 -1.83 20.05 -9.44
CA GLY A 42 -1.69 20.83 -8.22
C GLY A 42 -1.20 20.02 -7.03
N VAL A 43 -0.83 20.76 -5.99
CA VAL A 43 -0.28 20.26 -4.74
C VAL A 43 -0.94 20.93 -3.54
N PRO A 44 -0.85 20.35 -2.33
CA PRO A 44 -1.35 21.02 -1.12
C PRO A 44 -0.78 22.42 -0.95
N ARG A 45 -1.57 23.35 -0.37
CA ARG A 45 -1.24 24.78 -0.24
C ARG A 45 0.16 25.07 0.28
N TRP A 46 0.64 24.29 1.24
CA TRP A 46 1.97 24.45 1.84
C TRP A 46 3.13 24.04 0.90
N ARG A 47 2.83 23.44 -0.26
CA ARG A 47 3.80 22.97 -1.25
C ARG A 47 3.75 23.77 -2.57
N VAL A 48 2.74 24.59 -2.76
CA VAL A 48 2.58 25.45 -3.95
C VAL A 48 3.80 26.35 -4.15
N GLY A 49 4.27 26.47 -5.37
CA GLY A 49 5.41 27.32 -5.76
C GLY A 49 6.78 26.70 -5.49
N LYS A 50 6.85 25.43 -5.05
CA LYS A 50 8.12 24.72 -4.84
C LYS A 50 8.58 23.94 -6.06
N GLY A 51 7.73 23.80 -7.08
CA GLY A 51 8.00 22.99 -8.26
C GLY A 51 8.10 21.48 -7.99
N GLU A 52 7.61 21.03 -6.84
CA GLU A 52 7.68 19.64 -6.37
C GLU A 52 6.29 19.05 -6.17
N GLY A 53 6.14 17.80 -6.54
CA GLY A 53 4.90 17.07 -6.35
C GLY A 53 4.64 16.59 -4.91
N TRP A 54 3.55 15.88 -4.75
CA TRP A 54 3.16 15.25 -3.49
C TRP A 54 2.60 13.85 -3.71
N LEU A 55 2.56 13.04 -2.65
CA LEU A 55 1.85 11.77 -2.60
C LEU A 55 1.10 11.66 -1.27
N THR A 56 -0.15 11.26 -1.34
CA THR A 56 -0.96 10.85 -0.19
C THR A 56 -1.60 9.49 -0.43
N ALA A 57 -1.97 8.79 0.63
CA ALA A 57 -2.67 7.52 0.54
C ALA A 57 -3.87 7.49 1.47
N GLU A 58 -4.92 6.84 1.02
CA GLU A 58 -6.07 6.43 1.82
C GLU A 58 -6.08 4.91 2.01
N TYR A 59 -6.64 4.48 3.14
CA TYR A 59 -6.77 3.06 3.46
C TYR A 59 -8.11 2.84 4.16
N ARG A 60 -8.84 1.83 3.74
CA ARG A 60 -10.11 1.45 4.36
C ARG A 60 -10.27 -0.06 4.41
N LEU A 61 -10.96 -0.53 5.44
CA LEU A 61 -11.55 -1.86 5.49
C LEU A 61 -12.97 -1.80 4.94
N LEU A 62 -13.28 -2.62 3.93
CA LEU A 62 -14.68 -2.79 3.53
C LEU A 62 -15.47 -3.46 4.66
N PRO A 63 -16.76 -3.14 4.85
CA PRO A 63 -17.54 -3.67 5.97
C PRO A 63 -17.54 -5.20 6.11
N GLY A 64 -17.49 -5.92 5.00
CA GLY A 64 -17.45 -7.38 4.96
C GLY A 64 -16.05 -7.98 4.86
N SER A 65 -14.98 -7.20 5.02
CA SER A 65 -13.60 -7.68 4.86
C SER A 65 -13.11 -8.55 6.02
N THR A 66 -13.79 -8.51 7.16
CA THR A 66 -13.45 -9.27 8.38
C THR A 66 -14.59 -10.25 8.75
N PRO A 67 -14.30 -11.33 9.51
CA PRO A 67 -15.34 -12.29 9.95
C PRO A 67 -16.51 -11.62 10.64
N ASN A 68 -16.25 -10.64 11.49
CA ASN A 68 -17.27 -9.78 12.09
C ASN A 68 -17.35 -8.49 11.28
N ARG A 69 -18.54 -8.20 10.73
CA ARG A 69 -18.76 -7.00 9.93
C ARG A 69 -18.32 -5.74 10.67
N GLN A 70 -17.47 -4.93 10.03
CA GLN A 70 -17.05 -3.62 10.52
C GLN A 70 -18.02 -2.52 10.05
N SER A 71 -18.23 -1.50 10.89
CA SER A 71 -18.95 -0.31 10.45
C SER A 71 -18.11 0.49 9.46
N ARG A 72 -18.77 1.05 8.44
CA ARG A 72 -18.09 1.93 7.49
C ARG A 72 -17.67 3.24 8.18
N GLU A 73 -16.41 3.59 8.09
CA GLU A 73 -15.91 4.88 8.57
C GLU A 73 -16.28 5.97 7.56
N LEU A 74 -17.22 6.85 7.91
CA LEU A 74 -17.71 7.91 7.02
C LEU A 74 -17.06 9.27 7.29
N ILE A 75 -17.14 9.75 8.52
CA ILE A 75 -16.72 11.12 8.88
C ILE A 75 -15.47 11.10 9.74
N LYS A 76 -15.44 10.24 10.77
CA LYS A 76 -14.30 10.13 11.68
C LYS A 76 -13.56 8.83 11.44
N LEU A 77 -12.30 8.95 11.04
CA LEU A 77 -11.42 7.81 10.87
C LEU A 77 -10.91 7.31 12.23
N SER A 78 -10.81 6.01 12.38
CA SER A 78 -10.14 5.40 13.54
C SER A 78 -8.65 5.75 13.57
N GLY A 79 -8.04 5.70 14.74
CA GLY A 79 -6.59 5.88 14.88
C GLY A 79 -5.79 4.87 14.06
N ARG A 80 -6.29 3.61 13.97
CA ARG A 80 -5.71 2.56 13.14
C ARG A 80 -5.71 2.94 11.65
N THR A 81 -6.82 3.38 11.12
CA THR A 81 -6.94 3.79 9.72
C THR A 81 -5.99 4.94 9.41
N GLN A 82 -5.94 5.96 10.26
CA GLN A 82 -5.03 7.11 10.11
C GLN A 82 -3.56 6.69 10.18
N GLU A 83 -3.19 5.80 11.10
CA GLU A 83 -1.84 5.27 11.23
C GLU A 83 -1.42 4.55 9.95
N ILE A 84 -2.26 3.66 9.41
CA ILE A 84 -1.95 2.88 8.21
C ILE A 84 -1.83 3.78 6.98
N GLN A 85 -2.73 4.73 6.79
CA GLN A 85 -2.62 5.74 5.72
C GLN A 85 -1.28 6.47 5.74
N ARG A 86 -0.84 6.89 6.94
CA ARG A 86 0.44 7.57 7.11
C ARG A 86 1.62 6.64 6.82
N LEU A 87 1.53 5.38 7.25
CA LEU A 87 2.57 4.38 6.99
C LEU A 87 2.73 4.14 5.48
N ILE A 88 1.64 3.87 4.75
CA ILE A 88 1.66 3.68 3.28
C ILE A 88 2.27 4.91 2.61
N SER A 89 1.74 6.10 2.92
CA SER A 89 2.22 7.35 2.32
C SER A 89 3.71 7.57 2.57
N ARG A 90 4.20 7.33 3.79
CA ARG A 90 5.62 7.53 4.13
C ARG A 90 6.53 6.53 3.43
N SER A 91 6.11 5.27 3.35
CA SER A 91 6.85 4.21 2.66
C SER A 91 7.04 4.54 1.18
N LEU A 92 5.96 4.95 0.49
CA LEU A 92 6.02 5.31 -0.92
C LEU A 92 6.81 6.60 -1.16
N ARG A 93 6.64 7.60 -0.29
CA ARG A 93 7.39 8.87 -0.40
C ARG A 93 8.90 8.70 -0.26
N ALA A 94 9.36 7.74 0.51
CA ALA A 94 10.79 7.48 0.72
C ALA A 94 11.51 7.13 -0.60
N VAL A 95 10.80 6.51 -1.54
CA VAL A 95 11.36 6.04 -2.83
C VAL A 95 10.96 6.92 -4.02
N LEU A 96 10.44 8.14 -3.78
CA LEU A 96 10.06 9.10 -4.83
C LEU A 96 10.97 10.34 -4.85
N ASP A 97 11.25 10.81 -6.06
CA ASP A 97 11.82 12.13 -6.33
C ASP A 97 10.70 13.07 -6.77
N PHE A 98 10.24 13.91 -5.84
CA PHE A 98 9.14 14.83 -6.09
C PHE A 98 9.48 15.96 -7.07
N SER A 99 10.77 16.27 -7.28
CA SER A 99 11.20 17.28 -8.24
C SER A 99 10.91 16.87 -9.69
N LEU A 100 10.90 15.57 -9.97
CA LEU A 100 10.59 15.02 -11.29
C LEU A 100 9.08 14.91 -11.57
N LEU A 101 8.26 15.02 -10.53
CA LEU A 101 6.80 14.94 -10.66
C LEU A 101 6.17 16.29 -11.10
N GLY A 102 6.83 17.42 -10.78
CA GLY A 102 6.25 18.74 -10.89
C GLY A 102 5.12 18.94 -9.85
N GLU A 103 4.37 20.03 -9.95
CA GLU A 103 3.27 20.31 -9.01
C GLU A 103 2.02 19.44 -9.28
N LYS A 104 2.16 18.14 -9.13
CA LYS A 104 1.10 17.12 -9.22
C LYS A 104 0.98 16.37 -7.90
N THR A 105 -0.21 15.92 -7.59
CA THR A 105 -0.47 15.07 -6.43
C THR A 105 -0.82 13.64 -6.88
N ILE A 106 -0.06 12.68 -6.38
CA ILE A 106 -0.38 11.26 -6.51
C ILE A 106 -1.34 10.88 -5.37
N LEU A 107 -2.46 10.30 -5.72
CA LEU A 107 -3.45 9.74 -4.81
C LEU A 107 -3.39 8.22 -4.90
N VAL A 108 -3.21 7.57 -3.77
CA VAL A 108 -3.16 6.11 -3.66
C VAL A 108 -4.31 5.67 -2.77
N ASP A 109 -5.17 4.81 -3.29
CA ASP A 109 -6.32 4.28 -2.55
C ASP A 109 -6.13 2.78 -2.31
N CYS A 110 -6.33 2.37 -1.05
CA CYS A 110 -6.21 0.98 -0.62
C CYS A 110 -7.49 0.55 0.08
N ASP A 111 -8.25 -0.33 -0.56
CA ASP A 111 -9.46 -0.92 0.01
C ASP A 111 -9.26 -2.41 0.29
N VAL A 112 -9.37 -2.79 1.56
CA VAL A 112 -9.24 -4.18 1.97
C VAL A 112 -10.55 -4.91 1.69
N ILE A 113 -10.50 -5.88 0.77
CA ILE A 113 -11.64 -6.75 0.42
C ILE A 113 -11.77 -7.88 1.42
N GLN A 114 -10.64 -8.49 1.79
CA GLN A 114 -10.56 -9.57 2.77
C GLN A 114 -9.31 -9.40 3.62
N ALA A 115 -9.48 -9.49 4.94
CA ALA A 115 -8.42 -9.31 5.93
C ALA A 115 -8.12 -10.63 6.64
N ASP A 116 -6.91 -11.15 6.42
CA ASP A 116 -6.37 -12.34 7.08
C ASP A 116 -4.93 -12.05 7.55
N ALA A 117 -4.78 -10.99 8.36
CA ALA A 117 -3.53 -10.33 8.75
C ALA A 117 -2.73 -9.76 7.57
N GLY A 118 -1.68 -8.99 7.84
CA GLY A 118 -0.79 -8.40 6.83
C GLY A 118 -1.45 -7.40 5.87
N THR A 119 -2.61 -6.81 6.20
CA THR A 119 -3.32 -5.90 5.28
C THR A 119 -2.54 -4.63 4.97
N ARG A 120 -1.79 -4.08 5.96
CA ARG A 120 -0.97 -2.88 5.77
C ARG A 120 0.27 -3.15 4.92
N THR A 121 0.88 -4.31 5.06
CA THR A 121 2.05 -4.72 4.29
C THR A 121 1.67 -5.05 2.84
N ALA A 122 0.54 -5.75 2.64
CA ALA A 122 -0.05 -5.96 1.32
C ALA A 122 -0.40 -4.61 0.64
N ALA A 123 -1.00 -3.66 1.38
CA ALA A 123 -1.31 -2.34 0.84
C ALA A 123 -0.06 -1.57 0.41
N ILE A 124 1.05 -1.59 1.19
CA ILE A 124 2.31 -0.93 0.80
C ILE A 124 2.88 -1.55 -0.48
N THR A 125 3.00 -2.87 -0.52
CA THR A 125 3.58 -3.58 -1.66
C THR A 125 2.72 -3.42 -2.92
N GLY A 126 1.40 -3.63 -2.80
CA GLY A 126 0.46 -3.45 -3.92
C GLY A 126 0.43 -2.01 -4.44
N SER A 127 0.47 -1.03 -3.54
CA SER A 127 0.52 0.39 -3.91
C SER A 127 1.80 0.74 -4.66
N TRP A 128 2.95 0.21 -4.24
CA TRP A 128 4.19 0.45 -4.98
C TRP A 128 4.14 -0.13 -6.40
N ILE A 129 3.58 -1.34 -6.56
CA ILE A 129 3.44 -1.99 -7.88
C ILE A 129 2.50 -1.17 -8.78
N ALA A 130 1.35 -0.73 -8.27
CA ALA A 130 0.42 0.13 -9.00
C ALA A 130 1.04 1.48 -9.35
N LEU A 131 1.77 2.09 -8.41
CA LEU A 131 2.47 3.36 -8.60
C LEU A 131 3.53 3.26 -9.67
N LYS A 132 4.35 2.21 -9.64
CA LYS A 132 5.38 1.99 -10.67
C LYS A 132 4.75 1.92 -12.07
N ARG A 133 3.71 1.13 -12.24
CA ARG A 133 3.01 1.00 -13.52
C ARG A 133 2.42 2.33 -13.98
N SER A 134 1.83 3.11 -13.06
CA SER A 134 1.29 4.44 -13.36
C SER A 134 2.36 5.41 -13.86
N LEU A 135 3.50 5.45 -13.17
CA LEU A 135 4.59 6.36 -13.51
C LEU A 135 5.29 5.96 -14.82
N ASP A 136 5.47 4.66 -15.06
CA ASP A 136 5.98 4.16 -16.35
C ASP A 136 5.05 4.58 -17.50
N PHE A 137 3.73 4.41 -17.34
CA PHE A 137 2.75 4.83 -18.33
C PHE A 137 2.81 6.35 -18.62
N LEU A 138 2.97 7.19 -17.60
CA LEU A 138 3.07 8.64 -17.79
C LEU A 138 4.37 9.04 -18.52
N VAL A 139 5.46 8.34 -18.28
CA VAL A 139 6.71 8.54 -19.04
C VAL A 139 6.52 8.12 -20.50
N GLU A 140 5.92 6.98 -20.77
CA GLU A 140 5.58 6.51 -22.14
C GLU A 140 4.68 7.48 -22.90
N LYS A 141 3.76 8.14 -22.20
CA LYS A 141 2.87 9.18 -22.76
C LYS A 141 3.53 10.55 -22.87
N GLY A 142 4.78 10.72 -22.47
CA GLY A 142 5.48 12.00 -22.47
C GLY A 142 4.94 13.02 -21.47
N GLN A 143 4.15 12.58 -20.48
CA GLN A 143 3.59 13.44 -19.43
C GLN A 143 4.56 13.64 -18.25
N LEU A 144 5.55 12.79 -18.13
CA LEU A 144 6.69 12.94 -17.23
C LEU A 144 8.00 12.79 -18.04
N PRO A 145 9.03 13.61 -17.76
CA PRO A 145 10.30 13.54 -18.47
C PRO A 145 11.09 12.28 -18.12
N LYS A 146 10.90 11.74 -16.92
CA LYS A 146 11.60 10.58 -16.38
C LYS A 146 10.74 9.99 -15.24
N ASN A 147 10.89 8.69 -15.00
CA ASN A 147 10.24 8.04 -13.86
C ASN A 147 10.78 8.59 -12.54
N PRO A 148 9.91 9.13 -11.66
CA PRO A 148 10.31 9.68 -10.37
C PRO A 148 10.73 8.64 -9.33
N LEU A 149 10.54 7.35 -9.56
CA LEU A 149 10.95 6.31 -8.62
C LEU A 149 12.48 6.22 -8.52
N LYS A 150 12.99 6.32 -7.29
CA LYS A 150 14.42 6.16 -6.94
C LYS A 150 14.77 4.74 -6.52
N GLY A 151 13.77 3.95 -6.11
CA GLY A 151 13.97 2.61 -5.58
C GLY A 151 12.69 1.81 -5.53
N GLN A 152 12.79 0.62 -4.97
CA GLN A 152 11.67 -0.29 -4.75
C GLN A 152 11.36 -0.35 -3.27
N VAL A 153 10.09 -0.54 -2.92
CA VAL A 153 9.67 -0.79 -1.54
C VAL A 153 8.73 -1.98 -1.48
N ALA A 154 8.97 -2.85 -0.53
CA ALA A 154 8.09 -3.96 -0.19
C ALA A 154 7.93 -4.04 1.33
N ALA A 155 6.85 -4.68 1.76
CA ALA A 155 6.57 -4.85 3.18
C ALA A 155 6.06 -6.26 3.47
N VAL A 156 6.39 -6.76 4.66
CA VAL A 156 5.95 -8.07 5.16
C VAL A 156 5.68 -7.99 6.66
N SER A 157 4.69 -8.74 7.14
CA SER A 157 4.47 -8.94 8.56
C SER A 157 5.37 -10.07 9.08
N VAL A 158 5.90 -9.90 10.27
CA VAL A 158 6.67 -10.94 10.98
C VAL A 158 6.23 -10.97 12.44
N GLY A 159 6.35 -12.11 13.09
CA GLY A 159 5.98 -12.21 14.50
C GLY A 159 6.73 -13.31 15.22
N LEU A 160 6.60 -13.29 16.55
CA LEU A 160 7.10 -14.33 17.43
C LEU A 160 5.90 -15.11 18.00
N LEU A 161 5.83 -16.40 17.75
CA LEU A 161 4.78 -17.27 18.24
C LEU A 161 5.41 -18.49 18.92
N ASN A 162 5.18 -18.66 20.23
CA ASN A 162 5.76 -19.75 21.01
C ASN A 162 7.30 -19.86 20.87
N GLY A 163 7.99 -18.72 20.84
CA GLY A 163 9.45 -18.67 20.68
C GLY A 163 9.98 -18.88 19.26
N LEU A 164 9.11 -19.05 18.27
CA LEU A 164 9.46 -19.21 16.85
C LEU A 164 9.18 -17.92 16.09
N ALA A 165 10.16 -17.47 15.31
CA ALA A 165 9.97 -16.35 14.39
C ALA A 165 9.23 -16.82 13.12
N LEU A 166 8.15 -16.15 12.78
CA LEU A 166 7.28 -16.45 11.64
C LEU A 166 7.32 -15.29 10.65
N LEU A 167 7.42 -15.64 9.36
CA LEU A 167 7.33 -14.69 8.25
C LEU A 167 5.90 -14.71 7.68
N ASP A 168 5.35 -13.53 7.41
CA ASP A 168 4.06 -13.31 6.75
C ASP A 168 2.89 -14.03 7.45
N LEU A 169 2.59 -13.57 8.68
CA LEU A 169 1.57 -14.14 9.55
C LEU A 169 0.17 -14.14 8.93
N ASP A 170 -0.58 -15.24 9.09
CA ASP A 170 -2.02 -15.24 8.92
C ASP A 170 -2.73 -14.72 10.19
N TYR A 171 -4.06 -14.58 10.16
CA TYR A 171 -4.82 -14.05 11.28
C TYR A 171 -4.74 -14.92 12.54
N ASN A 172 -4.67 -16.24 12.38
CA ASN A 172 -4.57 -17.15 13.53
C ASN A 172 -3.19 -17.10 14.20
N GLU A 173 -2.15 -16.86 13.41
CA GLU A 173 -0.79 -16.65 13.87
C GLU A 173 -0.66 -15.27 14.52
N ASP A 174 -1.06 -14.20 13.82
CA ASP A 174 -0.99 -12.79 14.23
C ASP A 174 -1.75 -12.54 15.55
N SER A 175 -2.97 -13.07 15.68
CA SER A 175 -3.80 -12.88 16.88
C SER A 175 -3.27 -13.57 18.14
N ARG A 176 -2.33 -14.49 18.00
CA ARG A 176 -1.71 -15.26 19.10
C ARG A 176 -0.22 -14.99 19.25
N ALA A 177 0.35 -14.16 18.38
CA ALA A 177 1.75 -13.80 18.44
C ALA A 177 2.09 -13.02 19.72
N ASP A 178 3.18 -13.37 20.37
CA ASP A 178 3.71 -12.65 21.51
C ASP A 178 4.20 -11.25 21.10
N VAL A 179 4.70 -11.14 19.86
CA VAL A 179 5.14 -9.90 19.20
C VAL A 179 4.76 -9.98 17.74
N ASP A 180 4.19 -8.89 17.19
CA ASP A 180 4.00 -8.69 15.76
C ASP A 180 4.73 -7.41 15.29
N LEU A 181 5.32 -7.47 14.12
CA LEU A 181 6.05 -6.39 13.49
C LEU A 181 5.67 -6.27 12.02
N ASN A 182 5.67 -5.05 11.51
CA ASN A 182 5.55 -4.79 10.08
C ASN A 182 6.87 -4.22 9.58
N ILE A 183 7.56 -4.97 8.75
CA ILE A 183 8.85 -4.58 8.18
C ILE A 183 8.61 -3.99 6.80
N VAL A 184 9.12 -2.78 6.58
CA VAL A 184 9.12 -2.10 5.28
C VAL A 184 10.58 -1.88 4.90
N MET A 185 10.96 -2.38 3.73
CA MET A 185 12.33 -2.29 3.24
C MET A 185 12.35 -1.73 1.82
N ASP A 186 13.37 -0.96 1.50
CA ASP A 186 13.75 -0.65 0.13
C ASP A 186 14.83 -1.63 -0.36
N ALA A 187 15.05 -1.67 -1.67
CA ALA A 187 16.01 -2.58 -2.31
C ALA A 187 17.41 -1.95 -2.52
N ASN A 188 17.73 -0.88 -1.74
CA ASN A 188 19.04 -0.22 -1.81
C ASN A 188 19.97 -0.71 -0.70
#